data_439dff04ba7fbc8608174fd94ff4714d
#
_entry.id   439dff04ba7fbc8608174fd94ff4714d
#
_cell.length_a   1.000
_cell.length_b   1.000
_cell.length_c   1.000
_cell.angle_alpha   90.00
_cell.angle_beta   90.00
_cell.angle_gamma   90.00
#
_symmetry.space_group_name_H-M   'P 1'
#
loop_
_entity.id
_entity.type
_entity.pdbx_description
1 polymer ?
#
loop_
_entity_poly.entity_id
_entity_poly.type
_entity_poly.pdbx_seq_one_letter_code
_entity_poly.pdbx_strand_id
1 'polypeptide(L)'
;TETKHSMLRRMEEHNYHFSGIYMITLTLHNRSFPLLGKLQWSHNPDGGQQAIIIPSELGKLVEREWRLITNDYPQIEIIRVQLMEEHLHAILYIRAEIPCHLGNIIGKIKNRCNKHYWQQLTQQGLLGPKGEDAPPPLFSKNFQDTVLYGKGQLEAMIRYVSENPLRALTKRENPEMFKVVHSLTINGTTFAAIGNRWLLNKPIRMQVKCHNNTS
;
A
#
# COMPACT_ATOMS: atom_id res chain seq x y z
N THR A 1 -27.00 0.59 11.59
CA THR A 1 -25.55 0.34 11.46
C THR A 1 -24.98 1.46 10.62
N GLU A 2 -24.43 2.49 11.29
CA GLU A 2 -23.72 3.59 10.62
C GLU A 2 -22.56 3.02 9.81
N THR A 3 -22.63 3.19 8.51
CA THR A 3 -21.52 2.92 7.60
C THR A 3 -20.42 3.91 7.96
N LYS A 4 -19.31 3.40 8.51
CA LYS A 4 -18.14 4.23 8.84
C LYS A 4 -17.73 5.00 7.60
N HIS A 5 -17.70 6.33 7.69
CA HIS A 5 -17.25 7.30 6.69
C HIS A 5 -15.77 7.13 6.22
N SER A 6 -15.10 6.03 6.59
CA SER A 6 -13.74 5.70 6.15
C SER A 6 -13.64 5.29 4.68
N MET A 7 -14.73 5.35 3.93
CA MET A 7 -14.78 4.94 2.53
C MET A 7 -14.77 6.09 1.52
N LEU A 8 -14.78 7.32 1.93
CA LEU A 8 -14.46 8.46 1.07
C LEU A 8 -12.93 8.52 0.84
N ARG A 9 -12.41 7.52 0.16
CA ARG A 9 -10.97 7.34 -0.08
C ARG A 9 -10.50 7.99 -1.37
N ARG A 10 -11.42 8.55 -2.14
CA ARG A 10 -11.16 9.35 -3.32
C ARG A 10 -11.63 10.76 -3.05
N MET A 11 -10.82 11.73 -3.46
CA MET A 11 -11.25 13.12 -3.41
C MET A 11 -12.38 13.31 -4.42
N GLU A 12 -13.59 13.60 -3.95
CA GLU A 12 -14.80 13.74 -4.79
C GLU A 12 -14.63 14.81 -5.88
N GLU A 13 -13.87 15.87 -5.56
CA GLU A 13 -13.61 16.99 -6.47
C GLU A 13 -12.38 16.80 -7.37
N HIS A 14 -11.60 15.70 -7.19
CA HIS A 14 -10.40 15.47 -7.97
C HIS A 14 -10.69 14.75 -9.28
N ASN A 15 -10.27 15.35 -10.39
CA ASN A 15 -10.43 14.73 -11.70
C ASN A 15 -9.27 13.77 -12.00
N TYR A 16 -9.52 12.48 -11.83
CA TYR A 16 -8.57 11.39 -12.05
C TYR A 16 -8.25 11.10 -13.54
N HIS A 17 -8.62 11.98 -14.44
CA HIS A 17 -8.21 11.95 -15.87
C HIS A 17 -6.99 12.82 -16.12
N PHE A 18 -6.73 13.82 -15.27
CA PHE A 18 -5.70 14.81 -15.51
C PHE A 18 -4.33 14.41 -14.96
N SER A 19 -3.33 15.18 -15.39
CA SER A 19 -1.96 15.04 -14.94
C SER A 19 -1.84 15.16 -13.42
N GLY A 20 -0.96 14.37 -12.85
CA GLY A 20 -0.72 14.34 -11.40
C GLY A 20 0.11 13.15 -10.98
N ILE A 21 0.54 13.16 -9.73
CA ILE A 21 1.27 12.05 -9.12
C ILE A 21 0.37 11.36 -8.12
N TYR A 22 0.27 10.05 -8.24
CA TYR A 22 -0.63 9.23 -7.45
C TYR A 22 0.14 8.09 -6.78
N MET A 23 -0.06 7.89 -5.49
CA MET A 23 0.31 6.64 -4.83
C MET A 23 -0.91 5.74 -4.73
N ILE A 24 -0.82 4.56 -5.30
CA ILE A 24 -1.85 3.52 -5.26
C ILE A 24 -1.42 2.42 -4.30
N THR A 25 -2.35 1.96 -3.46
CA THR A 25 -2.15 0.78 -2.62
C THR A 25 -3.20 -0.28 -2.96
N LEU A 26 -2.75 -1.44 -3.43
CA LEU A 26 -3.58 -2.63 -3.58
C LEU A 26 -3.30 -3.60 -2.45
N THR A 27 -4.33 -4.03 -1.77
CA THR A 27 -4.24 -5.02 -0.70
C THR A 27 -4.86 -6.33 -1.16
N LEU A 28 -4.27 -7.47 -0.82
CA LEU A 28 -4.84 -8.77 -1.11
C LEU A 28 -6.24 -8.91 -0.52
N HIS A 29 -7.11 -9.64 -1.20
CA HIS A 29 -8.45 -9.97 -0.70
C HIS A 29 -8.36 -10.79 0.59
N ASN A 30 -7.53 -11.83 0.57
CA ASN A 30 -7.18 -12.60 1.76
C ASN A 30 -5.75 -12.24 2.20
N ARG A 31 -5.64 -11.60 3.36
CA ARG A 31 -4.37 -11.13 3.93
C ARG A 31 -3.67 -12.15 4.82
N SER A 32 -4.29 -13.31 5.04
CA SER A 32 -3.73 -14.36 5.90
C SER A 32 -2.55 -15.08 5.24
N PHE A 33 -2.37 -14.93 3.94
CA PHE A 33 -1.33 -15.59 3.18
C PHE A 33 -0.42 -14.58 2.47
N PRO A 34 0.90 -14.76 2.55
CA PRO A 34 1.90 -13.90 1.88
C PRO A 34 2.05 -14.28 0.40
N LEU A 35 0.97 -14.10 -0.39
CA LEU A 35 0.90 -14.59 -1.78
C LEU A 35 1.88 -13.90 -2.73
N LEU A 36 2.26 -12.63 -2.46
CA LEU A 36 3.08 -11.86 -3.39
C LEU A 36 4.58 -12.05 -3.17
N GLY A 37 5.00 -12.57 -2.03
CA GLY A 37 6.41 -12.78 -1.73
C GLY A 37 6.68 -13.03 -0.27
N LYS A 38 7.97 -13.10 0.08
CA LYS A 38 8.44 -13.30 1.44
C LYS A 38 9.36 -12.17 1.85
N LEU A 39 9.06 -11.56 2.97
CA LEU A 39 9.87 -10.51 3.57
C LEU A 39 10.99 -11.12 4.41
N GLN A 40 12.22 -10.69 4.17
CA GLN A 40 13.39 -11.19 4.89
C GLN A 40 14.54 -10.19 4.91
N TRP A 41 15.51 -10.44 5.79
CA TRP A 41 16.80 -9.77 5.76
C TRP A 41 17.66 -10.34 4.62
N SER A 42 18.35 -9.47 3.93
CA SER A 42 19.45 -9.80 3.03
C SER A 42 20.73 -9.18 3.57
N HIS A 43 21.84 -9.90 3.45
CA HIS A 43 23.15 -9.42 3.85
C HIS A 43 23.88 -8.90 2.61
N ASN A 44 24.38 -7.70 2.70
CA ASN A 44 25.22 -7.12 1.67
C ASN A 44 26.68 -7.63 1.82
N PRO A 45 27.47 -7.62 0.74
CA PRO A 45 28.89 -8.02 0.82
C PRO A 45 29.74 -7.19 1.79
N ASP A 46 29.33 -5.96 2.07
CA ASP A 46 29.97 -5.04 3.01
C ASP A 46 29.58 -5.27 4.48
N GLY A 47 28.81 -6.33 4.76
CA GLY A 47 28.31 -6.69 6.10
C GLY A 47 27.06 -5.95 6.54
N GLY A 48 26.51 -5.06 5.69
CA GLY A 48 25.24 -4.40 5.95
C GLY A 48 24.04 -5.34 5.81
N GLN A 49 22.93 -5.02 6.49
CA GLN A 49 21.67 -5.72 6.35
C GLN A 49 20.63 -4.84 5.65
N GLN A 50 19.89 -5.43 4.72
CA GLN A 50 18.79 -4.79 4.02
C GLN A 50 17.54 -5.65 4.10
N ALA A 51 16.42 -5.02 4.42
CA ALA A 51 15.12 -5.67 4.37
C ALA A 51 14.64 -5.72 2.91
N ILE A 52 14.34 -6.89 2.42
CA ILE A 52 13.88 -7.11 1.04
C ILE A 52 12.64 -8.00 1.00
N ILE A 53 11.87 -7.85 -0.08
CA ILE A 53 10.87 -8.84 -0.49
C ILE A 53 11.49 -9.74 -1.54
N ILE A 54 11.44 -11.04 -1.33
CA ILE A 54 11.66 -12.04 -2.38
C ILE A 54 10.31 -12.32 -3.01
N PRO A 55 10.06 -11.85 -4.24
CA PRO A 55 8.78 -12.06 -4.90
C PRO A 55 8.49 -13.55 -5.12
N SER A 56 7.25 -13.97 -4.90
CA SER A 56 6.75 -15.25 -5.39
C SER A 56 6.61 -15.22 -6.92
N GLU A 57 6.36 -16.36 -7.56
CA GLU A 57 6.07 -16.37 -9.00
C GLU A 57 4.84 -15.51 -9.32
N LEU A 58 3.80 -15.56 -8.48
CA LEU A 58 2.65 -14.65 -8.61
C LEU A 58 3.06 -13.19 -8.42
N GLY A 59 3.91 -12.89 -7.44
CA GLY A 59 4.40 -11.53 -7.19
C GLY A 59 5.17 -10.96 -8.38
N LYS A 60 6.02 -11.78 -9.05
CA LYS A 60 6.71 -11.38 -10.28
C LYS A 60 5.74 -11.05 -11.42
N LEU A 61 4.69 -11.88 -11.57
CA LEU A 61 3.65 -11.64 -12.57
C LEU A 61 2.87 -10.35 -12.26
N VAL A 62 2.51 -10.12 -11.01
CA VAL A 62 1.84 -8.89 -10.57
C VAL A 62 2.70 -7.67 -10.85
N GLU A 63 3.99 -7.69 -10.50
CA GLU A 63 4.89 -6.58 -10.77
C GLU A 63 5.03 -6.31 -12.28
N ARG A 64 5.10 -7.36 -13.08
CA ARG A 64 5.14 -7.25 -14.54
C ARG A 64 3.88 -6.57 -15.09
N GLU A 65 2.67 -6.95 -14.63
CA GLU A 65 1.43 -6.33 -15.09
C GLU A 65 1.38 -4.83 -14.77
N TRP A 66 1.94 -4.41 -13.64
CA TRP A 66 2.09 -3.01 -13.31
C TRP A 66 3.03 -2.28 -14.27
N ARG A 67 4.17 -2.88 -14.61
CA ARG A 67 5.13 -2.26 -15.53
C ARG A 67 4.58 -2.17 -16.95
N LEU A 68 3.72 -3.08 -17.37
CA LEU A 68 3.09 -3.08 -18.70
C LEU A 68 2.04 -1.97 -18.87
N ILE A 69 1.62 -1.27 -17.82
CA ILE A 69 0.65 -0.18 -17.90
C ILE A 69 1.11 0.94 -18.85
N THR A 70 2.42 1.21 -18.88
CA THR A 70 3.03 2.25 -19.74
C THR A 70 2.89 1.94 -21.22
N ASN A 71 2.79 0.66 -21.58
CA ASN A 71 2.57 0.24 -22.97
C ASN A 71 1.12 0.50 -23.40
N ASP A 72 0.15 0.28 -22.49
CA ASP A 72 -1.27 0.50 -22.77
C ASP A 72 -1.65 1.99 -22.69
N TYR A 73 -0.98 2.72 -21.79
CA TYR A 73 -1.22 4.13 -21.50
C TYR A 73 0.11 4.90 -21.46
N PRO A 74 0.62 5.34 -22.63
CA PRO A 74 1.91 6.05 -22.71
C PRO A 74 1.96 7.35 -21.91
N GLN A 75 0.80 7.90 -21.50
CA GLN A 75 0.68 9.05 -20.63
C GLN A 75 1.06 8.76 -19.19
N ILE A 76 1.11 7.47 -18.80
CA ILE A 76 1.41 7.04 -17.43
C ILE A 76 2.86 6.58 -17.35
N GLU A 77 3.57 7.11 -16.37
CA GLU A 77 4.92 6.69 -16.00
C GLU A 77 4.90 6.04 -14.62
N ILE A 78 5.59 4.92 -14.49
CA ILE A 78 5.77 4.24 -13.20
C ILE A 78 7.03 4.79 -12.53
N ILE A 79 6.85 5.56 -11.45
CA ILE A 79 7.97 6.07 -10.65
C ILE A 79 8.52 4.95 -9.75
N ARG A 80 7.62 4.22 -9.09
CA ARG A 80 7.99 3.16 -8.16
C ARG A 80 6.90 2.10 -8.07
N VAL A 81 7.31 0.82 -7.98
CA VAL A 81 6.47 -0.29 -7.53
C VAL A 81 7.19 -0.97 -6.39
N GLN A 82 6.49 -1.26 -5.32
CA GLN A 82 7.00 -2.00 -4.17
C GLN A 82 5.99 -3.08 -3.79
N LEU A 83 6.39 -4.33 -4.01
CA LEU A 83 5.67 -5.48 -3.48
C LEU A 83 5.92 -5.60 -1.98
N MET A 84 4.88 -6.02 -1.28
CA MET A 84 4.91 -6.53 0.09
C MET A 84 4.26 -7.92 0.11
N GLU A 85 4.28 -8.59 1.23
CA GLU A 85 3.72 -9.95 1.34
C GLU A 85 2.22 -10.00 1.00
N GLU A 86 1.45 -9.00 1.43
CA GLU A 86 -0.01 -8.94 1.34
C GLU A 86 -0.57 -7.71 0.63
N HIS A 87 0.28 -6.84 0.12
CA HIS A 87 -0.12 -5.63 -0.60
C HIS A 87 0.99 -5.14 -1.54
N LEU A 88 0.62 -4.16 -2.36
CA LEU A 88 1.54 -3.51 -3.29
C LEU A 88 1.31 -2.00 -3.22
N HIS A 89 2.39 -1.24 -3.26
CA HIS A 89 2.38 0.19 -3.50
C HIS A 89 2.92 0.49 -4.89
N ALA A 90 2.25 1.40 -5.61
CA ALA A 90 2.75 1.95 -6.86
C ALA A 90 2.65 3.47 -6.83
N ILE A 91 3.72 4.15 -7.24
CA ILE A 91 3.71 5.60 -7.47
C ILE A 91 3.71 5.82 -8.97
N LEU A 92 2.68 6.51 -9.44
CA LEU A 92 2.42 6.80 -10.85
C LEU A 92 2.53 8.29 -11.10
N TYR A 93 3.10 8.67 -12.24
CA TYR A 93 2.98 10.01 -12.80
C TYR A 93 2.13 9.96 -14.07
N ILE A 94 1.01 10.67 -14.08
CA ILE A 94 0.18 10.89 -15.26
C ILE A 94 0.65 12.21 -15.88
N ARG A 95 1.31 12.13 -17.05
CA ARG A 95 1.92 13.29 -17.72
C ARG A 95 0.92 14.16 -18.48
N ALA A 96 -0.13 13.52 -19.00
CA ALA A 96 -1.18 14.15 -19.80
C ALA A 96 -2.50 13.45 -19.54
N GLU A 97 -3.60 14.05 -19.98
CA GLU A 97 -4.94 13.48 -19.87
C GLU A 97 -4.99 12.05 -20.39
N ILE A 98 -5.58 11.16 -19.56
CA ILE A 98 -5.77 9.75 -19.88
C ILE A 98 -7.19 9.49 -20.41
N PRO A 99 -7.37 8.50 -21.31
CA PRO A 99 -8.64 8.28 -22.02
C PRO A 99 -9.79 7.79 -21.14
N CYS A 100 -9.49 7.36 -19.90
CA CYS A 100 -10.50 6.92 -18.95
C CYS A 100 -10.03 7.17 -17.52
N HIS A 101 -10.98 7.21 -16.59
CA HIS A 101 -10.72 7.40 -15.18
C HIS A 101 -9.65 6.41 -14.66
N LEU A 102 -8.67 6.90 -13.86
CA LEU A 102 -7.58 6.08 -13.30
C LEU A 102 -8.09 4.80 -12.62
N GLY A 103 -9.23 4.86 -11.94
CA GLY A 103 -9.85 3.69 -11.31
C GLY A 103 -10.16 2.56 -12.29
N ASN A 104 -10.52 2.88 -13.54
CA ASN A 104 -10.77 1.88 -14.58
C ASN A 104 -9.47 1.22 -15.04
N ILE A 105 -8.40 2.00 -15.11
CA ILE A 105 -7.06 1.50 -15.47
C ILE A 105 -6.56 0.54 -14.37
N ILE A 106 -6.68 0.93 -13.09
CA ILE A 106 -6.33 0.07 -11.96
C ILE A 106 -7.21 -1.20 -11.95
N GLY A 107 -8.49 -1.09 -12.30
CA GLY A 107 -9.40 -2.24 -12.47
C GLY A 107 -8.89 -3.23 -13.54
N LYS A 108 -8.41 -2.74 -14.69
CA LYS A 108 -7.83 -3.58 -15.75
C LYS A 108 -6.57 -4.32 -15.26
N ILE A 109 -5.68 -3.63 -14.54
CA ILE A 109 -4.49 -4.26 -13.96
C ILE A 109 -4.90 -5.38 -12.98
N LYS A 110 -5.84 -5.10 -12.07
CA LYS A 110 -6.34 -6.09 -11.12
C LYS A 110 -6.92 -7.31 -11.84
N ASN A 111 -7.67 -7.11 -12.92
CA ASN A 111 -8.23 -8.21 -13.70
C ASN A 111 -7.15 -9.07 -14.38
N ARG A 112 -6.05 -8.48 -14.88
CA ARG A 112 -4.91 -9.23 -15.40
C ARG A 112 -4.24 -10.04 -14.28
N CYS A 113 -4.00 -9.43 -13.12
CA CYS A 113 -3.44 -10.12 -11.97
C CYS A 113 -4.33 -11.28 -11.50
N ASN A 114 -5.66 -11.10 -11.49
CA ASN A 114 -6.61 -12.17 -11.18
C ASN A 114 -6.48 -13.36 -12.14
N LYS A 115 -6.29 -13.13 -13.44
CA LYS A 115 -6.09 -14.23 -14.41
C LYS A 115 -4.88 -15.08 -14.05
N HIS A 116 -3.75 -14.46 -13.70
CA HIS A 116 -2.55 -15.19 -13.26
C HIS A 116 -2.80 -15.98 -11.97
N TYR A 117 -3.48 -15.37 -11.01
CA TYR A 117 -3.84 -16.01 -9.75
C TYR A 117 -4.75 -17.22 -9.97
N TRP A 118 -5.78 -17.07 -10.79
CA TRP A 118 -6.69 -18.18 -11.11
C TRP A 118 -6.00 -19.31 -11.88
N GLN A 119 -5.11 -18.98 -12.81
CA GLN A 119 -4.28 -19.98 -13.50
C GLN A 119 -3.45 -20.80 -12.49
N GLN A 120 -2.83 -20.12 -11.53
CA GLN A 120 -2.06 -20.79 -10.47
C GLN A 120 -2.94 -21.69 -9.61
N LEU A 121 -4.11 -21.21 -9.17
CA LEU A 121 -5.07 -22.01 -8.39
C LEU A 121 -5.55 -23.24 -9.18
N THR A 122 -5.81 -23.07 -10.47
CA THR A 122 -6.18 -24.20 -11.35
C THR A 122 -5.06 -25.24 -11.43
N GLN A 123 -3.83 -24.81 -11.64
CA GLN A 123 -2.65 -25.71 -11.69
C GLN A 123 -2.42 -26.47 -10.38
N GLN A 124 -2.80 -25.86 -9.26
CA GLN A 124 -2.69 -26.47 -7.93
C GLN A 124 -3.91 -27.34 -7.57
N GLY A 125 -4.92 -27.43 -8.45
CA GLY A 125 -6.15 -28.16 -8.17
C GLY A 125 -7.05 -27.54 -7.10
N LEU A 126 -6.84 -26.25 -6.82
CA LEU A 126 -7.56 -25.49 -5.77
C LEU A 126 -8.82 -24.78 -6.30
N LEU A 127 -9.04 -24.78 -7.61
CA LEU A 127 -10.29 -24.33 -8.22
C LEU A 127 -11.07 -25.56 -8.68
N GLY A 128 -12.34 -25.64 -8.27
CA GLY A 128 -13.30 -26.60 -8.76
C GLY A 128 -13.61 -26.43 -10.25
N PRO A 129 -14.43 -27.34 -10.83
CA PRO A 129 -14.89 -27.24 -12.22
C PRO A 129 -15.52 -25.88 -12.49
N LYS A 130 -15.33 -25.36 -13.71
CA LYS A 130 -15.94 -24.10 -14.14
C LYS A 130 -17.47 -24.15 -13.89
N GLY A 131 -17.96 -23.34 -12.97
CA GLY A 131 -19.40 -23.11 -12.81
C GLY A 131 -19.96 -23.19 -11.40
N GLU A 132 -19.22 -23.71 -10.41
CA GLU A 132 -19.78 -23.86 -9.06
C GLU A 132 -19.65 -22.59 -8.20
N ASP A 133 -18.53 -21.89 -8.30
CA ASP A 133 -18.35 -20.60 -7.62
C ASP A 133 -17.38 -19.70 -8.40
N ALA A 134 -17.62 -18.39 -8.34
CA ALA A 134 -16.67 -17.44 -8.92
C ALA A 134 -15.34 -17.50 -8.16
N PRO A 135 -14.19 -17.68 -8.86
CA PRO A 135 -12.93 -17.77 -8.19
C PRO A 135 -12.64 -16.49 -7.38
N PRO A 136 -12.03 -16.63 -6.17
CA PRO A 136 -11.76 -15.49 -5.31
C PRO A 136 -10.86 -14.48 -6.01
N PRO A 137 -11.09 -13.17 -5.86
CA PRO A 137 -10.20 -12.16 -6.43
C PRO A 137 -8.87 -12.15 -5.67
N LEU A 138 -7.77 -11.84 -6.37
CA LEU A 138 -6.46 -11.65 -5.74
C LEU A 138 -6.45 -10.43 -4.81
N PHE A 139 -6.98 -9.31 -5.29
CA PHE A 139 -7.01 -8.05 -4.55
C PHE A 139 -8.40 -7.71 -4.05
N SER A 140 -8.48 -7.01 -2.92
CA SER A 140 -9.71 -6.43 -2.40
C SER A 140 -10.43 -5.60 -3.45
N LYS A 141 -11.77 -5.50 -3.38
CA LYS A 141 -12.60 -4.77 -4.34
C LYS A 141 -12.10 -3.33 -4.55
N ASN A 142 -11.84 -2.64 -3.44
CA ASN A 142 -11.37 -1.26 -3.46
C ASN A 142 -9.83 -1.18 -3.40
N PHE A 143 -9.29 -0.02 -3.73
CA PHE A 143 -7.91 0.34 -3.52
C PHE A 143 -7.81 1.70 -2.82
N GLN A 144 -6.66 1.99 -2.24
CA GLN A 144 -6.38 3.30 -1.67
C GLN A 144 -5.53 4.09 -2.64
N ASP A 145 -5.83 5.36 -2.78
CA ASP A 145 -5.03 6.31 -3.53
C ASP A 145 -4.70 7.55 -2.69
N THR A 146 -3.60 8.17 -3.01
CA THR A 146 -3.17 9.45 -2.46
C THR A 146 -2.65 10.31 -3.60
N VAL A 147 -3.24 11.48 -3.77
CA VAL A 147 -2.77 12.47 -4.74
C VAL A 147 -1.68 13.32 -4.11
N LEU A 148 -0.57 13.52 -4.81
CA LEU A 148 0.57 14.31 -4.31
C LEU A 148 0.54 15.68 -4.95
N TYR A 149 0.29 16.73 -4.15
CA TYR A 149 0.19 18.11 -4.62
C TYR A 149 1.37 18.98 -4.20
N GLY A 150 2.05 18.62 -3.13
CA GLY A 150 3.02 19.48 -2.46
C GLY A 150 4.46 19.18 -2.83
N LYS A 151 5.29 20.21 -2.85
CA LYS A 151 6.75 20.09 -2.95
C LYS A 151 7.27 19.19 -1.82
N GLY A 152 8.16 18.26 -2.14
CA GLY A 152 8.74 17.31 -1.18
C GLY A 152 7.84 16.14 -0.82
N GLN A 153 6.57 16.12 -1.26
CA GLN A 153 5.69 14.97 -1.01
C GLN A 153 6.11 13.73 -1.82
N LEU A 154 6.60 13.92 -3.03
CA LEU A 154 7.06 12.82 -3.88
C LEU A 154 8.25 12.10 -3.24
N GLU A 155 9.27 12.82 -2.82
CA GLU A 155 10.46 12.27 -2.18
C GLU A 155 10.11 11.55 -0.87
N ALA A 156 9.23 12.17 -0.07
CA ALA A 156 8.75 11.57 1.17
C ALA A 156 7.97 10.28 0.89
N MET A 157 7.20 10.22 -0.18
CA MET A 157 6.41 9.05 -0.56
C MET A 157 7.29 7.96 -1.15
N ILE A 158 8.26 8.29 -2.01
CA ILE A 158 9.25 7.34 -2.52
C ILE A 158 10.01 6.69 -1.36
N ARG A 159 10.46 7.49 -0.39
CA ARG A 159 11.12 6.99 0.83
C ARG A 159 10.20 6.08 1.62
N TYR A 160 8.97 6.52 1.88
CA TYR A 160 7.97 5.72 2.59
C TYR A 160 7.77 4.35 1.93
N VAL A 161 7.56 4.32 0.62
CA VAL A 161 7.34 3.08 -0.15
C VAL A 161 8.59 2.21 -0.15
N SER A 162 9.78 2.79 -0.33
CA SER A 162 11.04 2.05 -0.36
C SER A 162 11.43 1.46 0.99
N GLU A 163 11.11 2.15 2.10
CA GLU A 163 11.40 1.70 3.46
C GLU A 163 10.34 0.73 4.02
N ASN A 164 9.26 0.45 3.29
CA ASN A 164 8.20 -0.42 3.76
C ASN A 164 8.69 -1.82 4.18
N PRO A 165 9.59 -2.50 3.44
CA PRO A 165 10.15 -3.77 3.86
C PRO A 165 10.86 -3.67 5.22
N LEU A 166 11.71 -2.65 5.40
CA LEU A 166 12.43 -2.41 6.65
C LEU A 166 11.46 -2.20 7.81
N ARG A 167 10.46 -1.34 7.62
CA ARG A 167 9.44 -1.06 8.64
C ARG A 167 8.65 -2.30 9.04
N ALA A 168 8.28 -3.13 8.05
CA ALA A 168 7.52 -4.34 8.30
C ALA A 168 8.33 -5.37 9.08
N LEU A 169 9.62 -5.59 8.73
CA LEU A 169 10.51 -6.48 9.48
C LEU A 169 10.76 -5.97 10.90
N THR A 170 11.13 -4.69 11.04
CA THR A 170 11.37 -4.09 12.36
C THR A 170 10.13 -4.24 13.26
N LYS A 171 8.93 -4.00 12.70
CA LYS A 171 7.68 -4.18 13.45
C LYS A 171 7.44 -5.62 13.85
N ARG A 172 7.78 -6.58 12.98
CA ARG A 172 7.62 -8.02 13.25
C ARG A 172 8.56 -8.49 14.35
N GLU A 173 9.80 -8.02 14.34
CA GLU A 173 10.83 -8.41 15.28
C GLU A 173 10.74 -7.65 16.61
N ASN A 174 10.25 -6.42 16.57
CA ASN A 174 10.19 -5.53 17.74
C ASN A 174 8.76 -4.98 17.93
N PRO A 175 7.75 -5.83 18.14
CA PRO A 175 6.36 -5.38 18.22
C PRO A 175 6.12 -4.38 19.36
N GLU A 176 6.93 -4.44 20.41
CA GLU A 176 6.84 -3.53 21.55
C GLU A 176 7.14 -2.07 21.17
N MET A 177 8.08 -1.85 20.24
CA MET A 177 8.42 -0.52 19.74
C MET A 177 7.28 0.15 18.97
N PHE A 178 6.26 -0.62 18.58
CA PHE A 178 5.12 -0.17 17.79
C PHE A 178 3.80 -0.27 18.56
N LYS A 179 3.84 -0.53 19.87
CA LYS A 179 2.66 -0.42 20.71
C LYS A 179 2.16 1.01 20.67
N VAL A 180 0.87 1.16 20.43
CA VAL A 180 0.20 2.46 20.45
C VAL A 180 0.22 2.94 21.90
N VAL A 181 1.00 3.95 22.18
CA VAL A 181 0.92 4.68 23.45
C VAL A 181 -0.29 5.60 23.33
N HIS A 182 -1.38 5.25 24.00
CA HIS A 182 -2.62 6.03 23.95
C HIS A 182 -2.51 7.34 24.72
N SER A 183 -1.64 7.41 25.71
CA SER A 183 -1.34 8.64 26.45
C SER A 183 0.07 8.59 27.03
N LEU A 184 0.72 9.76 27.09
CA LEU A 184 2.02 9.96 27.74
C LEU A 184 1.90 11.20 28.62
N THR A 185 2.28 11.09 29.87
CA THR A 185 2.30 12.24 30.80
C THR A 185 3.76 12.67 31.02
N ILE A 186 4.05 13.94 30.69
CA ILE A 186 5.37 14.55 30.88
C ILE A 186 5.15 15.82 31.71
N ASN A 187 5.84 15.93 32.83
CA ASN A 187 5.74 17.10 33.74
C ASN A 187 4.30 17.51 34.08
N GLY A 188 3.44 16.53 34.35
CA GLY A 188 2.04 16.78 34.68
C GLY A 188 1.10 17.05 33.52
N THR A 189 1.62 17.15 32.30
CA THR A 189 0.81 17.34 31.08
C THR A 189 0.63 16.02 30.38
N THR A 190 -0.63 15.62 30.14
CA THR A 190 -0.95 14.38 29.42
C THR A 190 -1.15 14.64 27.93
N PHE A 191 -0.40 13.94 27.11
CA PHE A 191 -0.47 13.96 25.65
C PHE A 191 -1.19 12.71 25.19
N ALA A 192 -2.21 12.85 24.34
CA ALA A 192 -2.89 11.72 23.73
C ALA A 192 -2.31 11.46 22.33
N ALA A 193 -1.87 10.23 22.07
CA ALA A 193 -1.46 9.82 20.75
C ALA A 193 -2.71 9.52 19.91
N ILE A 194 -2.89 10.23 18.79
CA ILE A 194 -3.96 9.98 17.83
C ILE A 194 -3.38 9.21 16.65
N GLY A 195 -3.71 7.93 16.55
CA GLY A 195 -3.40 7.05 15.41
C GLY A 195 -2.07 6.33 15.47
N ASN A 196 -1.93 5.28 14.66
CA ASN A 196 -0.74 4.45 14.47
C ASN A 196 0.39 5.26 13.80
N ARG A 197 1.10 6.11 14.51
CA ARG A 197 2.26 6.81 13.99
C ARG A 197 3.54 6.34 14.66
N TRP A 198 4.47 5.99 13.80
CA TRP A 198 5.82 5.49 14.03
C TRP A 198 6.63 6.32 15.02
N LEU A 199 7.17 5.71 16.05
CA LEU A 199 8.15 6.33 16.97
C LEU A 199 9.55 6.50 16.34
N LEU A 200 9.82 5.83 15.22
CA LEU A 200 11.09 5.93 14.50
C LEU A 200 11.00 6.94 13.34
N ASN A 201 11.62 8.10 13.48
CA ASN A 201 11.94 9.10 12.45
C ASN A 201 10.88 10.07 11.96
N LYS A 202 9.79 10.34 12.70
CA LYS A 202 9.03 11.57 12.48
C LYS A 202 8.67 12.18 13.83
N PRO A 203 8.76 13.52 13.98
CA PRO A 203 8.23 14.18 15.16
C PRO A 203 6.74 13.84 15.22
N ILE A 204 6.35 13.27 16.35
CA ILE A 204 4.96 13.02 16.67
C ILE A 204 4.28 14.41 16.65
N ARG A 205 3.40 14.67 15.69
CA ARG A 205 2.47 15.80 15.82
C ARG A 205 1.46 15.40 16.90
N MET A 206 1.83 15.69 18.13
CA MET A 206 0.93 15.57 19.27
C MET A 206 -0.06 16.71 19.17
N GLN A 207 -1.36 16.41 19.02
CA GLN A 207 -2.39 17.39 19.31
C GLN A 207 -2.55 17.38 20.83
N VAL A 208 -2.09 18.46 21.45
CA VAL A 208 -2.32 18.72 22.87
C VAL A 208 -3.80 19.05 23.02
N LYS A 209 -4.60 18.14 23.59
CA LYS A 209 -5.89 18.52 24.16
C LYS A 209 -5.62 18.99 25.59
N CYS A 210 -5.52 20.28 25.77
CA CYS A 210 -5.62 20.87 27.12
C CYS A 210 -7.02 20.60 27.63
N HIS A 211 -7.16 19.68 28.57
CA HIS A 211 -8.36 19.64 29.40
C HIS A 211 -8.17 20.75 30.43
N ASN A 212 -8.77 21.91 30.19
CA ASN A 212 -8.98 22.88 31.25
C ASN A 212 -9.96 22.28 32.24
N ASN A 213 -9.46 21.76 33.35
CA ASN A 213 -10.26 21.58 34.53
C ASN A 213 -10.49 22.99 35.10
N THR A 214 -11.61 23.60 34.76
CA THR A 214 -12.18 24.70 35.54
C THR A 214 -12.94 24.07 36.69
N SER A 215 -12.39 24.25 37.87
CA SER A 215 -13.06 24.06 39.20
C SER A 215 -14.28 24.96 39.27
#